data_7121bf74ad4354f4756617f3b924c30f
#
_entry.id   7121bf74ad4354f4756617f3b924c30f
#
_cell.length_a   1.000
_cell.length_b   1.000
_cell.length_c   1.000
_cell.angle_alpha   90.00
_cell.angle_beta   90.00
_cell.angle_gamma   90.00
#
_symmetry.space_group_name_H-M   'P 1'
#
loop_
_entity.id
_entity.type
_entity.pdbx_description
1 polymer ?
#
loop_
_entity_poly.entity_id
_entity_poly.type
_entity_poly.pdbx_seq_one_letter_code
_entity_poly.pdbx_strand_id
1 'polypeptide(L)'
;MKTTAAVLAAGLALTLAGAAQAQEFQPKAAGTKMLNVRVTSVDPEAGDPITTLAGAATGLRAEVNADVMPTIGLSYFFTDNVAVEVIAGTTKHTVTAKGPATDVKVKETWVLPPVVSLQYHFAPTAKVSPYVGAGVNYMIFYNGSDKNNFDLDIDNGFGFALQAGVDVAVSGPWSANVDVKKVFFETDATDNRNGVKSKVKLDPWVVSAGFGYKF
;
A
#
# COMPACT_ATOMS: atom_id res chain seq x y z
N MET A 1 3.10 10.77 17.39
CA MET A 1 4.23 9.82 17.28
C MET A 1 4.05 8.93 16.05
N LYS A 2 3.96 9.54 14.83
CA LYS A 2 3.68 8.82 13.55
C LYS A 2 4.90 8.73 12.61
N THR A 3 6.09 9.17 13.03
CA THR A 3 7.28 9.31 12.14
C THR A 3 8.35 8.22 12.29
N THR A 4 8.18 7.25 13.18
CA THR A 4 9.25 6.30 13.52
C THR A 4 9.34 5.07 12.61
N ALA A 5 8.27 4.68 11.94
CA ALA A 5 8.26 3.48 11.10
C ALA A 5 8.95 3.69 9.73
N ALA A 6 8.85 4.89 9.16
CA ALA A 6 9.46 5.19 7.85
C ALA A 6 11.00 5.27 7.90
N VAL A 7 11.56 5.66 9.04
CA VAL A 7 13.02 5.81 9.22
C VAL A 7 13.72 4.45 9.36
N LEU A 8 13.06 3.44 9.91
CA LEU A 8 13.63 2.09 10.07
C LEU A 8 13.76 1.32 8.75
N ALA A 9 12.85 1.54 7.81
CA ALA A 9 12.93 0.88 6.49
C ALA A 9 14.08 1.43 5.63
N ALA A 10 14.37 2.73 5.71
CA ALA A 10 15.48 3.36 4.98
C ALA A 10 16.86 2.97 5.55
N GLY A 11 16.96 2.73 6.85
CA GLY A 11 18.21 2.34 7.50
C GLY A 11 18.68 0.92 7.17
N LEU A 12 17.77 -0.02 6.94
CA LEU A 12 18.12 -1.42 6.64
C LEU A 12 18.68 -1.59 5.22
N ALA A 13 18.28 -0.74 4.27
CA ALA A 13 18.75 -0.82 2.89
C ALA A 13 20.22 -0.38 2.73
N LEU A 14 20.70 0.50 3.58
CA LEU A 14 22.08 1.06 3.49
C LEU A 14 23.16 0.15 4.08
N THR A 15 22.81 -0.69 5.06
CA THR A 15 23.79 -1.58 5.71
C THR A 15 24.11 -2.84 4.90
N LEU A 16 23.25 -3.25 3.95
CA LEU A 16 23.46 -4.40 3.08
C LEU A 16 24.42 -4.11 1.90
N ALA A 17 24.76 -2.86 1.65
CA ALA A 17 25.64 -2.47 0.54
C ALA A 17 27.14 -2.74 0.80
N GLY A 18 27.53 -3.05 2.03
CA GLY A 18 28.94 -3.14 2.44
C GLY A 18 29.61 -4.52 2.34
N ALA A 19 28.91 -5.61 2.08
CA ALA A 19 29.45 -6.98 2.22
C ALA A 19 29.42 -7.84 0.95
N ALA A 20 29.22 -7.28 -0.24
CA ALA A 20 29.15 -8.08 -1.47
C ALA A 20 30.48 -8.10 -2.22
N GLN A 21 31.29 -9.11 -1.95
CA GLN A 21 32.29 -9.57 -2.90
C GLN A 21 31.61 -9.96 -4.22
N ALA A 22 32.28 -9.69 -5.35
CA ALA A 22 31.75 -9.76 -6.71
C ALA A 22 31.19 -11.15 -7.09
N GLN A 23 30.01 -11.46 -6.61
CA GLN A 23 29.21 -12.55 -7.15
C GLN A 23 28.41 -11.99 -8.32
N GLU A 24 28.53 -12.58 -9.50
CA GLU A 24 27.76 -12.19 -10.67
C GLU A 24 26.26 -12.16 -10.29
N PHE A 25 25.61 -11.05 -10.58
CA PHE A 25 24.16 -10.93 -10.43
C PHE A 25 23.50 -10.96 -11.81
N GLN A 26 22.29 -11.46 -11.84
CA GLN A 26 21.48 -11.45 -13.05
C GLN A 26 20.88 -10.05 -13.27
N PRO A 27 21.19 -9.37 -14.39
CA PRO A 27 20.57 -8.09 -14.73
C PRO A 27 19.09 -8.27 -15.07
N LYS A 28 18.34 -7.16 -15.08
CA LYS A 28 17.00 -7.12 -15.65
C LYS A 28 17.12 -6.92 -17.15
N ALA A 29 16.29 -7.63 -17.91
CA ALA A 29 16.24 -7.54 -19.38
C ALA A 29 14.83 -7.81 -19.86
N ALA A 30 14.53 -7.51 -21.11
CA ALA A 30 13.27 -7.89 -21.74
C ALA A 30 13.00 -9.40 -21.58
N GLY A 31 11.78 -9.75 -21.18
CA GLY A 31 11.37 -11.12 -20.90
C GLY A 31 11.61 -11.57 -19.44
N THR A 32 12.39 -10.84 -18.64
CA THR A 32 12.59 -11.16 -17.22
C THR A 32 11.26 -11.13 -16.48
N LYS A 33 11.03 -12.17 -15.67
CA LYS A 33 9.96 -12.22 -14.68
C LYS A 33 10.58 -12.12 -13.30
N MET A 34 9.93 -11.39 -12.39
CA MET A 34 10.45 -11.20 -11.03
C MET A 34 9.32 -11.37 -10.03
N LEU A 35 9.48 -12.33 -9.12
CA LEU A 35 8.60 -12.54 -7.99
C LEU A 35 9.15 -11.76 -6.79
N ASN A 36 8.35 -10.89 -6.22
CA ASN A 36 8.67 -10.11 -5.04
C ASN A 36 7.85 -10.60 -3.84
N VAL A 37 8.51 -10.81 -2.71
CA VAL A 37 7.86 -11.05 -1.41
C VAL A 37 8.33 -9.94 -0.47
N ARG A 38 7.38 -9.19 0.08
CA ARG A 38 7.66 -8.00 0.89
C ARG A 38 6.85 -8.00 2.17
N VAL A 39 7.36 -7.35 3.19
CA VAL A 39 6.59 -6.86 4.33
C VAL A 39 6.17 -5.44 3.99
N THR A 40 4.88 -5.17 4.10
CA THR A 40 4.26 -3.93 3.63
C THR A 40 3.45 -3.30 4.75
N SER A 41 3.73 -2.03 5.04
CA SER A 41 2.92 -1.18 5.91
C SER A 41 1.97 -0.34 5.06
N VAL A 42 0.69 -0.34 5.43
CA VAL A 42 -0.35 0.49 4.82
C VAL A 42 -0.84 1.47 5.88
N ASP A 43 -0.65 2.76 5.65
CA ASP A 43 -1.04 3.84 6.57
C ASP A 43 -2.03 4.79 5.86
N PRO A 44 -3.35 4.63 6.09
CA PRO A 44 -4.37 5.52 5.56
C PRO A 44 -4.30 6.93 6.18
N GLU A 45 -4.55 7.96 5.37
CA GLU A 45 -4.62 9.37 5.81
C GLU A 45 -6.05 9.79 6.22
N ALA A 46 -6.93 8.86 6.52
CA ALA A 46 -8.33 9.16 6.88
C ALA A 46 -8.44 10.15 8.06
N GLY A 47 -9.43 10.99 8.00
CA GLY A 47 -9.68 12.07 8.96
C GLY A 47 -10.86 12.94 8.52
N ASP A 48 -11.65 12.44 7.58
CA ASP A 48 -12.75 13.16 6.97
C ASP A 48 -13.94 13.34 7.92
N PRO A 49 -14.69 14.45 7.81
CA PRO A 49 -15.82 14.73 8.66
C PRO A 49 -16.98 13.73 8.41
N ILE A 50 -17.59 13.28 9.50
CA ILE A 50 -18.84 12.51 9.47
C ILE A 50 -20.01 13.51 9.50
N THR A 51 -20.93 13.36 8.57
CA THR A 51 -22.14 14.18 8.46
C THR A 51 -23.39 13.34 8.62
N THR A 52 -24.53 13.95 8.95
CA THR A 52 -25.83 13.30 8.80
C THR A 52 -26.13 13.04 7.33
N LEU A 53 -27.11 12.18 7.01
CA LEU A 53 -27.53 11.95 5.62
C LEU A 53 -28.00 13.24 4.94
N ALA A 54 -28.56 14.19 5.70
CA ALA A 54 -28.94 15.51 5.22
C ALA A 54 -27.75 16.49 5.04
N GLY A 55 -26.51 16.06 5.38
CA GLY A 55 -25.30 16.87 5.22
C GLY A 55 -24.94 17.77 6.41
N ALA A 56 -25.66 17.70 7.54
CA ALA A 56 -25.30 18.47 8.73
C ALA A 56 -24.05 17.89 9.42
N ALA A 57 -23.16 18.76 9.92
CA ALA A 57 -21.96 18.37 10.62
C ALA A 57 -22.30 17.70 11.97
N THR A 58 -21.66 16.54 12.26
CA THR A 58 -21.79 15.85 13.55
C THR A 58 -20.70 16.25 14.54
N GLY A 59 -19.65 16.93 14.09
CA GLY A 59 -18.44 17.18 14.88
C GLY A 59 -17.50 15.99 15.01
N LEU A 60 -17.83 14.85 14.39
CA LEU A 60 -17.03 13.63 14.37
C LEU A 60 -16.20 13.51 13.09
N ARG A 61 -15.12 12.72 13.16
CA ARG A 61 -14.27 12.37 12.03
C ARG A 61 -14.11 10.85 11.93
N ALA A 62 -13.97 10.36 10.71
CA ALA A 62 -13.63 8.97 10.46
C ALA A 62 -12.10 8.80 10.50
N GLU A 63 -11.60 7.92 11.38
CA GLU A 63 -10.20 7.52 11.41
C GLU A 63 -10.06 6.04 11.09
N VAL A 64 -8.95 5.69 10.40
CA VAL A 64 -8.62 4.31 10.03
C VAL A 64 -7.19 4.02 10.47
N ASN A 65 -6.98 2.90 11.17
CA ASN A 65 -5.66 2.52 11.66
C ASN A 65 -4.75 2.02 10.53
N ALA A 66 -3.43 2.17 10.72
CA ALA A 66 -2.43 1.50 9.89
C ALA A 66 -2.38 -0.01 10.19
N ASP A 67 -1.95 -0.80 9.20
CA ASP A 67 -1.71 -2.23 9.34
C ASP A 67 -0.45 -2.66 8.58
N VAL A 68 0.11 -3.83 8.94
CA VAL A 68 1.30 -4.41 8.33
C VAL A 68 1.00 -5.82 7.86
N MET A 69 1.33 -6.13 6.61
CA MET A 69 1.02 -7.41 5.98
C MET A 69 2.17 -7.93 5.11
N PRO A 70 2.26 -9.23 4.85
CA PRO A 70 3.03 -9.75 3.73
C PRO A 70 2.32 -9.43 2.41
N THR A 71 3.10 -9.08 1.38
CA THR A 71 2.61 -8.88 0.02
C THR A 71 3.41 -9.70 -0.97
N ILE A 72 2.75 -10.12 -2.04
CA ILE A 72 3.35 -10.80 -3.18
C ILE A 72 3.17 -9.93 -4.42
N GLY A 73 4.27 -9.70 -5.14
CA GLY A 73 4.29 -8.98 -6.41
C GLY A 73 4.88 -9.81 -7.52
N LEU A 74 4.33 -9.70 -8.71
CA LEU A 74 4.88 -10.30 -9.94
C LEU A 74 5.13 -9.18 -10.94
N SER A 75 6.39 -9.05 -11.38
CA SER A 75 6.79 -8.08 -12.41
C SER A 75 7.18 -8.82 -13.69
N TYR A 76 6.80 -8.27 -14.84
CA TYR A 76 7.22 -8.71 -16.16
C TYR A 76 7.83 -7.55 -16.94
N PHE A 77 9.05 -7.75 -17.43
CA PHE A 77 9.80 -6.76 -18.19
C PHE A 77 9.51 -6.90 -19.67
N PHE A 78 8.82 -5.92 -20.28
CA PHE A 78 8.59 -5.85 -21.71
C PHE A 78 9.83 -5.39 -22.48
N THR A 79 10.60 -4.51 -21.86
CA THR A 79 11.92 -4.06 -22.31
C THR A 79 12.88 -4.15 -21.13
N ASP A 80 14.15 -3.84 -21.34
CA ASP A 80 15.11 -3.81 -20.23
C ASP A 80 14.71 -2.80 -19.14
N ASN A 81 14.05 -1.71 -19.52
CA ASN A 81 13.69 -0.60 -18.62
C ASN A 81 12.22 -0.59 -18.20
N VAL A 82 11.31 -1.22 -18.96
CA VAL A 82 9.86 -1.10 -18.74
C VAL A 82 9.28 -2.42 -18.27
N ALA A 83 8.63 -2.40 -17.12
CA ALA A 83 7.94 -3.55 -16.56
C ALA A 83 6.50 -3.21 -16.15
N VAL A 84 5.65 -4.24 -16.11
CA VAL A 84 4.38 -4.19 -15.39
C VAL A 84 4.53 -5.00 -14.11
N GLU A 85 4.05 -4.46 -13.01
CA GLU A 85 3.95 -5.15 -11.72
C GLU A 85 2.48 -5.32 -11.34
N VAL A 86 2.14 -6.52 -10.87
CA VAL A 86 0.88 -6.79 -10.17
C VAL A 86 1.23 -7.15 -8.75
N ILE A 87 0.68 -6.44 -7.76
CA ILE A 87 0.89 -6.71 -6.34
C ILE A 87 -0.44 -6.97 -5.66
N ALA A 88 -0.45 -7.93 -4.73
CA ALA A 88 -1.59 -8.24 -3.89
C ALA A 88 -1.15 -8.56 -2.45
N GLY A 89 -2.04 -8.28 -1.53
CA GLY A 89 -1.93 -8.59 -0.10
C GLY A 89 -3.25 -8.19 0.56
N THR A 90 -3.43 -8.53 1.82
CA THR A 90 -4.67 -8.21 2.53
C THR A 90 -4.37 -7.65 3.91
N THR A 91 -5.02 -6.52 4.23
CA THR A 91 -4.90 -5.81 5.51
C THR A 91 -6.21 -5.88 6.27
N LYS A 92 -6.13 -5.72 7.59
CA LYS A 92 -7.29 -5.55 8.47
C LYS A 92 -7.29 -4.16 9.07
N HIS A 93 -8.34 -3.40 8.80
CA HIS A 93 -8.47 -2.05 9.30
C HIS A 93 -9.68 -1.90 10.24
N THR A 94 -9.53 -1.03 11.23
CA THR A 94 -10.60 -0.60 12.12
C THR A 94 -10.96 0.84 11.79
N VAL A 95 -12.22 1.07 11.50
CA VAL A 95 -12.81 2.41 11.33
C VAL A 95 -13.32 2.88 12.68
N THR A 96 -12.92 4.08 13.07
CA THR A 96 -13.27 4.70 14.35
C THR A 96 -13.88 6.08 14.12
N ALA A 97 -15.03 6.35 14.77
CA ALA A 97 -15.61 7.69 14.83
C ALA A 97 -15.00 8.44 16.01
N LYS A 98 -14.29 9.53 15.72
CA LYS A 98 -13.60 10.36 16.72
C LYS A 98 -14.13 11.77 16.79
N GLY A 99 -14.24 12.29 18.02
CA GLY A 99 -14.60 13.67 18.36
C GLY A 99 -14.09 14.07 19.74
N PRO A 100 -14.39 15.30 20.23
CA PRO A 100 -13.85 15.81 21.48
C PRO A 100 -14.12 14.93 22.71
N ALA A 101 -15.25 14.22 22.72
CA ALA A 101 -15.65 13.31 23.80
C ALA A 101 -16.06 11.92 23.25
N THR A 102 -15.66 11.59 22.02
CA THR A 102 -16.08 10.36 21.33
C THR A 102 -14.86 9.67 20.75
N ASP A 103 -14.70 8.38 21.07
CA ASP A 103 -13.73 7.47 20.46
C ASP A 103 -14.40 6.09 20.36
N VAL A 104 -15.13 5.84 19.28
CA VAL A 104 -15.99 4.67 19.13
C VAL A 104 -15.61 3.90 17.88
N LYS A 105 -15.27 2.62 18.03
CA LYS A 105 -15.06 1.70 16.90
C LYS A 105 -16.40 1.47 16.20
N VAL A 106 -16.40 1.70 14.89
CA VAL A 106 -17.59 1.59 14.03
C VAL A 106 -17.59 0.26 13.29
N LYS A 107 -16.47 -0.09 12.65
CA LYS A 107 -16.35 -1.31 11.85
C LYS A 107 -14.90 -1.83 11.86
N GLU A 108 -14.78 -3.14 11.83
CA GLU A 108 -13.52 -3.81 11.42
C GLU A 108 -13.75 -4.43 10.05
N THR A 109 -12.84 -4.27 9.12
CA THR A 109 -12.97 -4.83 7.77
C THR A 109 -11.62 -5.27 7.23
N TRP A 110 -11.63 -6.31 6.42
CA TRP A 110 -10.49 -6.70 5.61
C TRP A 110 -10.51 -5.95 4.29
N VAL A 111 -9.35 -5.60 3.80
CA VAL A 111 -9.17 -4.89 2.53
C VAL A 111 -8.17 -5.64 1.67
N LEU A 112 -8.54 -5.96 0.44
CA LEU A 112 -7.67 -6.48 -0.60
C LEU A 112 -7.50 -5.39 -1.66
N PRO A 113 -6.37 -4.65 -1.69
CA PRO A 113 -6.12 -3.57 -2.64
C PRO A 113 -5.13 -3.99 -3.74
N PRO A 114 -5.49 -4.86 -4.71
CA PRO A 114 -4.58 -5.16 -5.81
C PRO A 114 -4.20 -3.87 -6.55
N VAL A 115 -2.93 -3.78 -6.93
CA VAL A 115 -2.38 -2.67 -7.73
C VAL A 115 -1.72 -3.24 -8.96
N VAL A 116 -2.03 -2.67 -10.13
CA VAL A 116 -1.33 -2.93 -11.38
C VAL A 116 -0.59 -1.67 -11.77
N SER A 117 0.74 -1.72 -11.84
CA SER A 117 1.59 -0.57 -12.11
C SER A 117 2.48 -0.79 -13.32
N LEU A 118 2.62 0.23 -14.16
CA LEU A 118 3.69 0.33 -15.14
C LEU A 118 4.90 0.98 -14.46
N GLN A 119 6.06 0.34 -14.57
CA GLN A 119 7.31 0.78 -13.95
C GLN A 119 8.36 1.11 -15.01
N TYR A 120 9.17 2.13 -14.73
CA TYR A 120 10.37 2.45 -15.49
C TYR A 120 11.61 2.32 -14.60
N HIS A 121 12.50 1.41 -14.96
CA HIS A 121 13.76 1.13 -14.26
C HIS A 121 14.91 1.90 -14.93
N PHE A 122 15.56 2.82 -14.20
CA PHE A 122 16.56 3.71 -14.76
C PHE A 122 17.91 3.01 -15.06
N ALA A 123 18.24 1.98 -14.28
CA ALA A 123 19.51 1.26 -14.39
C ALA A 123 19.30 -0.27 -14.27
N PRO A 124 18.64 -0.91 -15.25
CA PRO A 124 18.23 -2.32 -15.16
C PRO A 124 19.40 -3.30 -15.11
N THR A 125 20.54 -2.92 -15.69
CA THR A 125 21.76 -3.73 -15.73
C THR A 125 22.75 -3.44 -14.59
N ALA A 126 22.45 -2.45 -13.74
CA ALA A 126 23.31 -2.11 -12.60
C ALA A 126 22.92 -2.89 -11.34
N LYS A 127 23.85 -2.99 -10.40
CA LYS A 127 23.60 -3.61 -9.09
C LYS A 127 22.51 -2.87 -8.31
N VAL A 128 22.43 -1.56 -8.42
CA VAL A 128 21.41 -0.70 -7.83
C VAL A 128 20.52 -0.19 -8.96
N SER A 129 19.27 -0.57 -8.96
CA SER A 129 18.29 -0.27 -10.02
C SER A 129 17.09 0.48 -9.45
N PRO A 130 17.12 1.82 -9.38
CA PRO A 130 15.97 2.61 -8.99
C PRO A 130 14.91 2.58 -10.07
N TYR A 131 13.66 2.75 -9.65
CA TYR A 131 12.50 2.80 -10.55
C TYR A 131 11.42 3.75 -10.03
N VAL A 132 10.59 4.18 -10.95
CA VAL A 132 9.34 4.88 -10.68
C VAL A 132 8.21 4.17 -11.40
N GLY A 133 6.98 4.38 -10.96
CA GLY A 133 5.82 3.77 -11.60
C GLY A 133 4.54 4.52 -11.32
N ALA A 134 3.56 4.23 -12.15
CA ALA A 134 2.19 4.67 -11.98
C ALA A 134 1.25 3.51 -12.30
N GLY A 135 0.12 3.45 -11.61
CA GLY A 135 -0.79 2.33 -11.76
C GLY A 135 -2.21 2.63 -11.33
N VAL A 136 -3.03 1.60 -11.46
CA VAL A 136 -4.41 1.57 -10.99
C VAL A 136 -4.52 0.58 -9.84
N ASN A 137 -5.38 0.92 -8.90
CA ASN A 137 -5.71 0.11 -7.74
C ASN A 137 -7.22 -0.14 -7.73
N TYR A 138 -7.65 -1.28 -7.21
CA TYR A 138 -9.05 -1.57 -6.94
C TYR A 138 -9.19 -2.01 -5.49
N MET A 139 -9.85 -1.19 -4.66
CA MET A 139 -10.09 -1.52 -3.25
C MET A 139 -11.28 -2.45 -3.12
N ILE A 140 -11.07 -3.61 -2.49
CA ILE A 140 -12.12 -4.59 -2.20
C ILE A 140 -12.23 -4.71 -0.69
N PHE A 141 -13.37 -4.29 -0.14
CA PHE A 141 -13.70 -4.45 1.27
C PHE A 141 -14.50 -5.74 1.47
N TYR A 142 -14.08 -6.57 2.43
CA TYR A 142 -14.74 -7.84 2.70
C TYR A 142 -14.63 -8.25 4.17
N ASN A 143 -15.41 -9.24 4.59
CA ASN A 143 -15.45 -9.74 5.98
C ASN A 143 -15.57 -8.63 7.02
N GLY A 144 -16.41 -7.63 6.73
CA GLY A 144 -16.71 -6.54 7.65
C GLY A 144 -17.47 -7.03 8.89
N SER A 145 -17.12 -6.48 10.04
CA SER A 145 -17.83 -6.70 11.31
C SER A 145 -18.17 -5.36 11.94
N ASP A 146 -19.43 -5.03 11.96
CA ASP A 146 -19.96 -3.81 12.58
C ASP A 146 -19.83 -3.88 14.10
N LYS A 147 -19.56 -2.74 14.73
CA LYS A 147 -19.34 -2.59 16.15
C LYS A 147 -20.28 -1.52 16.72
N ASN A 148 -20.56 -1.63 18.01
CA ASN A 148 -21.28 -0.60 18.77
C ASN A 148 -22.61 -0.14 18.14
N ASN A 149 -23.39 -1.09 17.60
CA ASN A 149 -24.69 -0.86 16.98
C ASN A 149 -24.65 0.02 15.70
N PHE A 150 -23.52 0.07 15.01
CA PHE A 150 -23.42 0.62 13.66
C PHE A 150 -23.79 -0.44 12.61
N ASP A 151 -24.07 0.02 11.40
CA ASP A 151 -24.35 -0.79 10.21
C ASP A 151 -23.76 -0.03 9.01
N LEU A 152 -22.40 -0.11 8.94
CA LEU A 152 -21.62 0.69 8.03
C LEU A 152 -21.41 -0.04 6.71
N ASP A 153 -21.88 0.53 5.63
CA ASP A 153 -21.60 0.13 4.27
C ASP A 153 -20.45 0.93 3.69
N ILE A 154 -19.49 0.27 3.05
CA ILE A 154 -18.30 0.89 2.45
C ILE A 154 -18.18 0.40 1.01
N ASP A 155 -18.16 1.32 0.07
CA ASP A 155 -18.12 1.00 -1.35
C ASP A 155 -16.73 0.54 -1.81
N ASN A 156 -16.70 -0.49 -2.65
CA ASN A 156 -15.52 -0.85 -3.41
C ASN A 156 -15.28 0.17 -4.54
N GLY A 157 -14.03 0.34 -4.95
CA GLY A 157 -13.77 1.32 -6.02
C GLY A 157 -12.35 1.28 -6.58
N PHE A 158 -12.17 2.05 -7.65
CA PHE A 158 -10.88 2.26 -8.29
C PHE A 158 -10.15 3.46 -7.70
N GLY A 159 -8.83 3.34 -7.64
CA GLY A 159 -7.92 4.42 -7.30
C GLY A 159 -6.70 4.42 -8.23
N PHE A 160 -5.85 5.43 -8.06
CA PHE A 160 -4.57 5.55 -8.74
C PHE A 160 -3.43 5.34 -7.76
N ALA A 161 -2.29 4.86 -8.26
CA ALA A 161 -1.08 4.71 -7.47
C ALA A 161 0.12 5.35 -8.19
N LEU A 162 0.93 6.08 -7.44
CA LEU A 162 2.28 6.47 -7.84
C LEU A 162 3.27 5.72 -6.97
N GLN A 163 4.38 5.28 -7.55
CA GLN A 163 5.37 4.52 -6.82
C GLN A 163 6.79 4.93 -7.17
N ALA A 164 7.69 4.74 -6.22
CA ALA A 164 9.12 4.83 -6.40
C ALA A 164 9.79 3.74 -5.55
N GLY A 165 10.83 3.14 -6.08
CA GLY A 165 11.53 2.09 -5.36
C GLY A 165 12.93 1.85 -5.89
N VAL A 166 13.61 0.92 -5.25
CA VAL A 166 14.95 0.49 -5.63
C VAL A 166 15.09 -1.02 -5.43
N ASP A 167 15.65 -1.68 -6.43
CA ASP A 167 16.15 -3.05 -6.32
C ASP A 167 17.66 -3.02 -6.20
N VAL A 168 18.17 -3.75 -5.24
CA VAL A 168 19.61 -3.95 -5.04
C VAL A 168 19.93 -5.41 -5.28
N ALA A 169 20.67 -5.72 -6.34
CA ALA A 169 21.09 -7.09 -6.64
C ALA A 169 21.98 -7.62 -5.51
N VAL A 170 21.63 -8.79 -4.98
CA VAL A 170 22.34 -9.45 -3.88
C VAL A 170 23.30 -10.50 -4.45
N SER A 171 22.75 -11.52 -5.11
CA SER A 171 23.51 -12.65 -5.66
C SER A 171 22.67 -13.39 -6.69
N GLY A 172 23.22 -13.72 -7.85
CA GLY A 172 22.51 -14.42 -8.91
C GLY A 172 21.16 -13.77 -9.23
N PRO A 173 20.04 -14.51 -9.14
CA PRO A 173 18.71 -13.98 -9.44
C PRO A 173 18.09 -13.12 -8.30
N TRP A 174 18.71 -13.09 -7.11
CA TRP A 174 18.15 -12.45 -5.94
C TRP A 174 18.44 -10.95 -5.87
N SER A 175 17.45 -10.18 -5.45
CA SER A 175 17.59 -8.76 -5.12
C SER A 175 16.86 -8.42 -3.83
N ALA A 176 17.39 -7.47 -3.07
CA ALA A 176 16.64 -6.78 -2.04
C ALA A 176 15.83 -5.64 -2.68
N ASN A 177 14.66 -5.35 -2.17
CA ASN A 177 13.76 -4.32 -2.69
C ASN A 177 13.22 -3.44 -1.57
N VAL A 178 13.16 -2.14 -1.84
CA VAL A 178 12.38 -1.17 -1.06
C VAL A 178 11.50 -0.40 -2.03
N ASP A 179 10.23 -0.23 -1.66
CA ASP A 179 9.22 0.42 -2.48
C ASP A 179 8.31 1.30 -1.63
N VAL A 180 7.95 2.44 -2.15
CA VAL A 180 6.99 3.37 -1.57
C VAL A 180 5.92 3.68 -2.61
N LYS A 181 4.66 3.51 -2.23
CA LYS A 181 3.52 3.88 -3.06
C LYS A 181 2.67 4.93 -2.34
N LYS A 182 2.20 5.91 -3.07
CA LYS A 182 1.07 6.76 -2.69
C LYS A 182 -0.13 6.32 -3.50
N VAL A 183 -1.15 5.84 -2.82
CA VAL A 183 -2.44 5.51 -3.45
C VAL A 183 -3.37 6.68 -3.26
N PHE A 184 -4.17 7.00 -4.26
CA PHE A 184 -5.22 8.00 -4.24
C PHE A 184 -6.56 7.27 -4.38
N PHE A 185 -7.30 7.20 -3.29
CA PHE A 185 -8.55 6.47 -3.23
C PHE A 185 -9.54 7.12 -2.28
N GLU A 186 -10.75 7.33 -2.76
CA GLU A 186 -11.86 7.87 -2.01
C GLU A 186 -13.03 6.89 -2.08
N THR A 187 -13.75 6.71 -0.97
CA THR A 187 -14.93 5.86 -0.88
C THR A 187 -16.03 6.53 -0.09
N ASP A 188 -17.27 6.20 -0.41
CA ASP A 188 -18.44 6.54 0.39
C ASP A 188 -18.67 5.49 1.47
N ALA A 189 -18.87 5.96 2.70
CA ALA A 189 -19.20 5.16 3.86
C ALA A 189 -20.54 5.65 4.44
N THR A 190 -21.53 4.78 4.47
CA THR A 190 -22.89 5.12 4.91
C THR A 190 -23.33 4.19 6.03
N ASP A 191 -23.80 4.77 7.13
CA ASP A 191 -24.48 4.05 8.21
C ASP A 191 -25.96 4.40 8.18
N ASN A 192 -26.75 3.48 7.65
CA ASN A 192 -28.19 3.63 7.49
C ASN A 192 -28.92 3.57 8.82
N ARG A 193 -28.37 2.88 9.83
CA ARG A 193 -29.00 2.74 11.14
C ARG A 193 -28.96 4.04 11.94
N ASN A 194 -27.84 4.73 11.91
CA ASN A 194 -27.63 5.98 12.65
C ASN A 194 -27.85 7.23 11.78
N GLY A 195 -28.15 7.07 10.50
CA GLY A 195 -28.43 8.16 9.58
C GLY A 195 -27.24 9.08 9.33
N VAL A 196 -26.03 8.52 9.26
CA VAL A 196 -24.78 9.26 9.04
C VAL A 196 -24.01 8.74 7.82
N LYS A 197 -23.21 9.60 7.23
CA LYS A 197 -22.34 9.28 6.10
C LYS A 197 -21.03 10.02 6.19
N SER A 198 -20.02 9.49 5.52
CA SER A 198 -18.73 10.15 5.31
C SER A 198 -18.20 9.80 3.94
N LYS A 199 -17.62 10.78 3.28
CA LYS A 199 -16.79 10.58 2.09
C LYS A 199 -15.35 10.51 2.55
N VAL A 200 -14.79 9.30 2.58
CA VAL A 200 -13.51 9.03 3.22
C VAL A 200 -12.41 8.96 2.17
N LYS A 201 -11.46 9.88 2.27
CA LYS A 201 -10.22 9.84 1.51
C LYS A 201 -9.22 8.99 2.29
N LEU A 202 -9.01 7.79 1.82
CA LEU A 202 -8.05 6.88 2.47
C LEU A 202 -6.60 7.22 2.10
N ASP A 203 -6.36 7.59 0.87
CA ASP A 203 -5.08 8.05 0.31
C ASP A 203 -3.83 7.45 1.01
N PRO A 204 -3.71 6.10 1.15
CA PRO A 204 -2.70 5.51 2.00
C PRO A 204 -1.29 5.71 1.46
N TRP A 205 -0.35 5.88 2.39
CA TRP A 205 1.05 5.58 2.16
C TRP A 205 1.28 4.08 2.34
N VAL A 206 1.93 3.47 1.35
CA VAL A 206 2.26 2.05 1.33
C VAL A 206 3.77 1.94 1.23
N VAL A 207 4.41 1.45 2.29
CA VAL A 207 5.86 1.27 2.36
C VAL A 207 6.17 -0.20 2.48
N SER A 208 7.01 -0.70 1.58
CA SER A 208 7.34 -2.12 1.48
C SER A 208 8.84 -2.36 1.46
N ALA A 209 9.27 -3.44 2.08
CA ALA A 209 10.64 -3.94 1.96
C ALA A 209 10.64 -5.47 1.88
N GLY A 210 11.55 -6.04 1.11
CA GLY A 210 11.62 -7.49 0.93
C GLY A 210 12.63 -7.93 -0.09
N PHE A 211 12.36 -9.08 -0.70
CA PHE A 211 13.24 -9.69 -1.67
C PHE A 211 12.50 -10.01 -2.97
N GLY A 212 13.25 -9.92 -4.08
CA GLY A 212 12.82 -10.32 -5.40
C GLY A 212 13.67 -11.45 -5.93
N TYR A 213 13.05 -12.35 -6.67
CA TYR A 213 13.69 -13.44 -7.40
C TYR A 213 13.36 -13.32 -8.88
N LYS A 214 14.39 -13.25 -9.71
CA LYS A 214 14.30 -13.17 -11.19
C LYS A 214 14.36 -14.55 -11.82
N PHE A 215 13.55 -14.82 -12.84
CA PHE A 215 13.52 -16.09 -13.59
C PHE A 215 13.08 -15.88 -15.03
#